data_a8cd9dd3c5036e33416c24236f9ddb8c
#
_entry.id   a8cd9dd3c5036e33416c24236f9ddb8c
#
_cell.length_a   1.000
_cell.length_b   1.000
_cell.length_c   1.000
_cell.angle_alpha   90.00
_cell.angle_beta   90.00
_cell.angle_gamma   90.00
#
_symmetry.space_group_name_H-M   'P 1'
#
loop_
_entity.id
_entity.type
_entity.pdbx_description
1 polymer ?
#
loop_
_entity_poly.entity_id
_entity_poly.type
_entity_poly.pdbx_seq_one_letter_code
_entity_poly.pdbx_strand_id
1 'polypeptide(L)'
;MQSDTPALTPALRVTGLRVAYGPVVAVDGIDLEVREGEIYGLLGPNGAGKTSALSAIEGLLRPAAGGIVIGEIDARAHPLQAKAQLGVQLQATSFHSSLTLVEIVRLYAGLYNVKLSSVQIRELLGAINLQSEASKRFRQLSGGQQQRFSLLIATIHDPALVLLDEPTAGLDPQGRRQLWDRIERFRKEGRSILLTTHSMEEAQAVCDRVAIMDHGKILTVGTPAALIAAHRDDPKVRQAAHGEVTLEDVFIALTGRELRD
;
A
#
# COMPACT_ATOMS: atom_id res chain seq x y z
N MET A 1 -11.80 -11.06 35.99
CA MET A 1 -11.44 -9.70 35.61
C MET A 1 -10.91 -9.77 34.18
N GLN A 2 -11.78 -9.53 33.21
CA GLN A 2 -11.37 -9.35 31.82
C GLN A 2 -10.65 -8.00 31.74
N SER A 3 -9.42 -8.01 31.31
CA SER A 3 -8.65 -6.80 31.04
C SER A 3 -9.26 -6.17 29.79
N ASP A 4 -10.06 -5.11 29.98
CA ASP A 4 -10.40 -4.15 28.94
C ASP A 4 -9.11 -3.45 28.48
N THR A 5 -8.40 -4.08 27.56
CA THR A 5 -7.41 -3.36 26.76
C THR A 5 -8.22 -2.45 25.86
N PRO A 6 -8.03 -1.12 25.91
CA PRO A 6 -8.75 -0.21 25.02
C PRO A 6 -8.52 -0.67 23.57
N ALA A 7 -9.60 -0.89 22.84
CA ALA A 7 -9.52 -1.26 21.44
C ALA A 7 -8.79 -0.10 20.73
N LEU A 8 -7.56 -0.36 20.27
CA LEU A 8 -6.78 0.62 19.52
C LEU A 8 -7.60 1.04 18.30
N THR A 9 -7.77 2.33 18.10
CA THR A 9 -8.45 2.87 16.91
C THR A 9 -7.66 2.43 15.68
N PRO A 10 -8.28 1.76 14.69
CA PRO A 10 -7.55 1.34 13.51
C PRO A 10 -7.10 2.56 12.69
N ALA A 11 -5.92 2.45 12.05
CA ALA A 11 -5.42 3.49 11.15
C ALA A 11 -6.34 3.67 9.92
N LEU A 12 -7.01 2.57 9.50
CA LEU A 12 -8.00 2.58 8.42
C LEU A 12 -9.10 1.58 8.73
N ARG A 13 -10.35 2.00 8.56
CA ARG A 13 -11.53 1.11 8.53
C ARG A 13 -12.34 1.39 7.27
N VAL A 14 -12.59 0.35 6.51
CA VAL A 14 -13.43 0.35 5.31
C VAL A 14 -14.57 -0.62 5.55
N THR A 15 -15.81 -0.18 5.31
CA THR A 15 -17.02 -0.98 5.54
C THR A 15 -17.91 -0.96 4.30
N GLY A 16 -18.26 -2.14 3.78
CA GLY A 16 -19.16 -2.32 2.66
C GLY A 16 -18.77 -1.55 1.41
N LEU A 17 -17.46 -1.36 1.16
CA LEU A 17 -16.97 -0.55 0.05
C LEU A 17 -17.37 -1.13 -1.29
N ARG A 18 -18.10 -0.34 -2.08
CA ARG A 18 -18.47 -0.67 -3.45
C ARG A 18 -18.01 0.40 -4.42
N VAL A 19 -17.29 -0.05 -5.47
CA VAL A 19 -16.81 0.82 -6.56
C VAL A 19 -17.31 0.25 -7.88
N ALA A 20 -17.95 1.10 -8.70
CA ALA A 20 -18.48 0.70 -10.00
C ALA A 20 -18.12 1.72 -11.09
N TYR A 21 -17.82 1.23 -12.28
CA TYR A 21 -17.59 1.99 -13.49
C TYR A 21 -18.70 1.67 -14.49
N GLY A 22 -19.77 2.45 -14.49
CA GLY A 22 -20.97 2.13 -15.25
C GLY A 22 -21.55 0.78 -14.81
N PRO A 23 -21.69 -0.20 -15.72
CA PRO A 23 -22.22 -1.53 -15.41
C PRO A 23 -21.19 -2.46 -14.72
N VAL A 24 -19.90 -2.09 -14.71
CA VAL A 24 -18.83 -2.94 -14.18
C VAL A 24 -18.61 -2.63 -12.70
N VAL A 25 -18.82 -3.63 -11.84
CA VAL A 25 -18.53 -3.55 -10.42
C VAL A 25 -17.09 -4.02 -10.20
N ALA A 26 -16.19 -3.07 -9.86
CA ALA A 26 -14.78 -3.35 -9.63
C ALA A 26 -14.50 -3.76 -8.18
N VAL A 27 -15.30 -3.26 -7.21
CA VAL A 27 -15.24 -3.62 -5.78
C VAL A 27 -16.66 -3.82 -5.32
N ASP A 28 -16.97 -4.97 -4.70
CA ASP A 28 -18.32 -5.39 -4.38
C ASP A 28 -18.51 -5.70 -2.90
N GLY A 29 -18.61 -4.63 -2.10
CA GLY A 29 -18.99 -4.73 -0.69
C GLY A 29 -17.87 -5.29 0.20
N ILE A 30 -16.61 -4.80 0.04
CA ILE A 30 -15.50 -5.26 0.88
C ILE A 30 -15.44 -4.54 2.21
N ASP A 31 -15.02 -5.29 3.23
CA ASP A 31 -14.64 -4.79 4.55
C ASP A 31 -13.15 -5.04 4.76
N LEU A 32 -12.40 -4.02 5.20
CA LEU A 32 -11.01 -4.18 5.61
C LEU A 32 -10.66 -3.22 6.75
N GLU A 33 -9.72 -3.63 7.57
CA GLU A 33 -9.22 -2.84 8.68
C GLU A 33 -7.70 -2.97 8.75
N VAL A 34 -7.01 -1.83 8.76
CA VAL A 34 -5.57 -1.74 9.01
C VAL A 34 -5.37 -1.21 10.43
N ARG A 35 -4.66 -1.95 11.25
CA ARG A 35 -4.33 -1.55 12.63
C ARG A 35 -3.23 -0.50 12.65
N GLU A 36 -3.10 0.22 13.76
CA GLU A 36 -1.96 1.12 13.94
C GLU A 36 -0.64 0.34 13.92
N GLY A 37 0.35 0.87 13.16
CA GLY A 37 1.66 0.25 13.01
C GLY A 37 1.67 -1.09 12.25
N GLU A 38 0.59 -1.45 11.54
CA GLU A 38 0.47 -2.68 10.77
C GLU A 38 0.87 -2.45 9.31
N ILE A 39 1.53 -3.44 8.71
CA ILE A 39 1.68 -3.57 7.26
C ILE A 39 0.61 -4.54 6.77
N TYR A 40 -0.42 -4.02 6.10
CA TYR A 40 -1.53 -4.80 5.56
C TYR A 40 -1.42 -4.91 4.04
N GLY A 41 -1.41 -6.14 3.52
CA GLY A 41 -1.36 -6.43 2.10
C GLY A 41 -2.74 -6.70 1.50
N LEU A 42 -3.10 -6.03 0.41
CA LEU A 42 -4.23 -6.40 -0.44
C LEU A 42 -3.69 -7.16 -1.65
N LEU A 43 -3.76 -8.49 -1.57
CA LEU A 43 -3.16 -9.43 -2.50
C LEU A 43 -4.20 -9.91 -3.51
N GLY A 44 -3.86 -9.95 -4.79
CA GLY A 44 -4.78 -10.44 -5.81
C GLY A 44 -4.25 -10.27 -7.24
N PRO A 45 -4.87 -10.93 -8.23
CA PRO A 45 -4.46 -10.83 -9.62
C PRO A 45 -4.76 -9.44 -10.20
N ASN A 46 -4.25 -9.18 -11.39
CA ASN A 46 -4.62 -8.01 -12.17
C ASN A 46 -6.13 -8.04 -12.46
N GLY A 47 -6.81 -6.91 -12.25
CA GLY A 47 -8.27 -6.81 -12.37
C GLY A 47 -9.08 -7.28 -11.15
N ALA A 48 -8.44 -7.71 -10.06
CA ALA A 48 -9.16 -8.09 -8.83
C ALA A 48 -9.91 -6.93 -8.15
N GLY A 49 -9.58 -5.66 -8.47
CA GLY A 49 -10.19 -4.47 -7.88
C GLY A 49 -9.29 -3.73 -6.88
N LYS A 50 -8.05 -4.18 -6.68
CA LYS A 50 -7.08 -3.60 -5.71
C LYS A 50 -6.89 -2.09 -5.88
N THR A 51 -6.47 -1.65 -7.09
CA THR A 51 -6.26 -0.22 -7.41
C THR A 51 -7.55 0.59 -7.29
N SER A 52 -8.71 0.01 -7.64
CA SER A 52 -10.00 0.68 -7.47
C SER A 52 -10.37 0.89 -5.99
N ALA A 53 -10.09 -0.11 -5.14
CA ALA A 53 -10.26 0.02 -3.70
C ALA A 53 -9.32 1.09 -3.13
N LEU A 54 -8.04 1.08 -3.53
CA LEU A 54 -7.04 2.06 -3.11
C LEU A 54 -7.46 3.48 -3.53
N SER A 55 -7.85 3.67 -4.80
CA SER A 55 -8.30 4.97 -5.33
C SER A 55 -9.55 5.51 -4.63
N ALA A 56 -10.43 4.64 -4.15
CA ALA A 56 -11.57 5.04 -3.33
C ALA A 56 -11.11 5.51 -1.92
N ILE A 57 -10.15 4.80 -1.30
CA ILE A 57 -9.57 5.16 0.00
C ILE A 57 -8.83 6.50 -0.10
N GLU A 58 -8.11 6.75 -1.17
CA GLU A 58 -7.42 8.01 -1.47
C GLU A 58 -8.39 9.18 -1.72
N GLY A 59 -9.66 8.87 -1.96
CA GLY A 59 -10.66 9.87 -2.35
C GLY A 59 -10.46 10.42 -3.77
N LEU A 60 -9.85 9.64 -4.66
CA LEU A 60 -9.79 9.89 -6.10
C LEU A 60 -11.05 9.38 -6.81
N LEU A 61 -11.64 8.31 -6.27
CA LEU A 61 -12.91 7.76 -6.74
C LEU A 61 -13.97 7.91 -5.66
N ARG A 62 -15.19 8.30 -6.07
CA ARG A 62 -16.34 8.31 -5.17
C ARG A 62 -16.95 6.90 -5.12
N PRO A 63 -16.98 6.23 -3.95
CA PRO A 63 -17.63 4.93 -3.82
C PRO A 63 -19.12 5.00 -4.17
N ALA A 64 -19.63 3.94 -4.77
CA ALA A 64 -21.08 3.77 -4.99
C ALA A 64 -21.81 3.48 -3.68
N ALA A 65 -21.15 2.77 -2.74
CA ALA A 65 -21.62 2.49 -1.39
C ALA A 65 -20.46 2.25 -0.45
N GLY A 66 -20.74 2.22 0.86
CA GLY A 66 -19.77 1.93 1.92
C GLY A 66 -19.23 3.17 2.60
N GLY A 67 -18.45 2.94 3.66
CA GLY A 67 -17.79 3.95 4.48
C GLY A 67 -16.28 3.76 4.53
N ILE A 68 -15.55 4.87 4.67
CA ILE A 68 -14.10 4.90 4.82
C ILE A 68 -13.77 5.83 5.97
N VAL A 69 -13.10 5.32 7.00
CA VAL A 69 -12.63 6.07 8.17
C VAL A 69 -11.12 5.92 8.28
N ILE A 70 -10.40 7.03 8.35
CA ILE A 70 -8.94 7.08 8.47
C ILE A 70 -8.61 7.64 9.85
N GLY A 71 -8.06 6.79 10.71
CA GLY A 71 -8.02 7.08 12.14
C GLY A 71 -9.43 7.26 12.68
N GLU A 72 -9.76 8.48 13.12
CA GLU A 72 -11.11 8.87 13.58
C GLU A 72 -11.88 9.70 12.56
N ILE A 73 -11.33 9.93 11.37
CA ILE A 73 -11.86 10.87 10.37
C ILE A 73 -12.68 10.12 9.32
N ASP A 74 -13.99 10.42 9.25
CA ASP A 74 -14.84 10.00 8.12
C ASP A 74 -14.39 10.72 6.84
N ALA A 75 -13.87 9.95 5.89
CA ALA A 75 -13.30 10.48 4.65
C ALA A 75 -14.36 11.14 3.74
N ARG A 76 -15.65 10.79 3.89
CA ARG A 76 -16.74 11.39 3.13
C ARG A 76 -17.17 12.73 3.73
N ALA A 77 -17.24 12.82 5.07
CA ALA A 77 -17.62 14.03 5.77
C ALA A 77 -16.49 15.07 5.77
N HIS A 78 -15.25 14.62 5.90
CA HIS A 78 -14.06 15.48 6.06
C HIS A 78 -12.92 15.11 5.09
N PRO A 79 -13.13 15.20 3.75
CA PRO A 79 -12.20 14.64 2.76
C PRO A 79 -10.79 15.26 2.79
N LEU A 80 -10.69 16.57 3.06
CA LEU A 80 -9.37 17.22 3.13
C LEU A 80 -8.58 16.81 4.38
N GLN A 81 -9.26 16.63 5.51
CA GLN A 81 -8.63 16.17 6.74
C GLN A 81 -8.19 14.71 6.62
N ALA A 82 -9.02 13.86 6.02
CA ALA A 82 -8.69 12.47 5.74
C ALA A 82 -7.46 12.37 4.81
N LYS A 83 -7.43 13.15 3.72
CA LYS A 83 -6.28 13.18 2.80
C LYS A 83 -4.99 13.65 3.46
N ALA A 84 -5.06 14.54 4.44
CA ALA A 84 -3.90 15.01 5.18
C ALA A 84 -3.26 13.92 6.07
N GLN A 85 -3.99 12.83 6.38
CA GLN A 85 -3.48 11.67 7.10
C GLN A 85 -2.84 10.62 6.20
N LEU A 86 -2.95 10.79 4.87
CA LEU A 86 -2.52 9.81 3.88
C LEU A 86 -1.22 10.22 3.20
N GLY A 87 -0.26 9.30 3.20
CA GLY A 87 0.85 9.32 2.25
C GLY A 87 0.54 8.36 1.12
N VAL A 88 0.61 8.82 -0.13
CA VAL A 88 0.20 7.99 -1.27
C VAL A 88 1.31 7.87 -2.28
N GLN A 89 1.63 6.63 -2.64
CA GLN A 89 2.49 6.31 -3.78
C GLN A 89 1.72 5.45 -4.77
N LEU A 90 1.41 6.02 -5.92
CA LEU A 90 0.75 5.35 -7.03
C LEU A 90 1.75 4.56 -7.89
N GLN A 91 1.26 3.53 -8.58
CA GLN A 91 2.04 2.71 -9.53
C GLN A 91 2.71 3.57 -10.62
N ALA A 92 2.00 4.55 -11.15
CA ALA A 92 2.51 5.50 -12.15
C ALA A 92 2.68 6.89 -11.53
N THR A 93 3.72 7.08 -10.72
CA THR A 93 4.02 8.40 -10.16
C THR A 93 4.75 9.25 -11.20
N SER A 94 4.14 10.36 -11.60
CA SER A 94 4.78 11.35 -12.44
C SER A 94 4.74 12.73 -11.77
N PHE A 95 5.92 13.32 -11.59
CA PHE A 95 6.05 14.70 -11.12
C PHE A 95 6.18 15.66 -12.32
N HIS A 96 6.00 16.94 -12.06
CA HIS A 96 6.13 17.94 -13.09
C HIS A 96 7.52 17.88 -13.76
N SER A 97 7.54 17.65 -15.07
CA SER A 97 8.73 17.23 -15.83
C SER A 97 9.85 18.26 -15.88
N SER A 98 9.55 19.56 -15.62
CA SER A 98 10.54 20.64 -15.61
C SER A 98 11.23 20.83 -14.27
N LEU A 99 10.63 20.35 -13.17
CA LEU A 99 11.15 20.58 -11.83
C LEU A 99 12.30 19.61 -11.48
N THR A 100 13.28 20.15 -10.74
CA THR A 100 14.34 19.38 -10.09
C THR A 100 13.81 18.67 -8.84
N LEU A 101 14.56 17.69 -8.32
CA LEU A 101 14.16 16.98 -7.10
C LEU A 101 14.00 17.94 -5.92
N VAL A 102 14.89 18.93 -5.77
CA VAL A 102 14.78 19.96 -4.72
C VAL A 102 13.48 20.77 -4.85
N GLU A 103 13.14 21.17 -6.07
CA GLU A 103 11.92 21.95 -6.33
C GLU A 103 10.66 21.13 -6.09
N ILE A 104 10.66 19.84 -6.44
CA ILE A 104 9.56 18.91 -6.14
C ILE A 104 9.40 18.77 -4.63
N VAL A 105 10.50 18.54 -3.88
CA VAL A 105 10.45 18.46 -2.41
C VAL A 105 9.86 19.73 -1.80
N ARG A 106 10.30 20.92 -2.25
CA ARG A 106 9.75 22.19 -1.77
C ARG A 106 8.28 22.38 -2.09
N LEU A 107 7.87 22.01 -3.31
CA LEU A 107 6.47 22.10 -3.74
C LEU A 107 5.57 21.23 -2.85
N TYR A 108 5.91 19.96 -2.70
CA TYR A 108 5.09 19.05 -1.90
C TYR A 108 5.12 19.37 -0.40
N ALA A 109 6.27 19.74 0.15
CA ALA A 109 6.36 20.25 1.52
C ALA A 109 5.44 21.47 1.71
N GLY A 110 5.44 22.41 0.75
CA GLY A 110 4.56 23.58 0.78
C GLY A 110 3.07 23.24 0.71
N LEU A 111 2.67 22.24 -0.09
CA LEU A 111 1.28 21.80 -0.19
C LEU A 111 0.75 21.26 1.15
N TYR A 112 1.60 20.64 1.96
CA TYR A 112 1.28 20.13 3.29
C TYR A 112 1.68 21.09 4.43
N ASN A 113 2.05 22.36 4.10
CA ASN A 113 2.50 23.37 5.06
C ASN A 113 3.72 22.93 5.92
N VAL A 114 4.56 22.05 5.37
CA VAL A 114 5.82 21.62 5.98
C VAL A 114 6.92 22.58 5.58
N LYS A 115 7.54 23.25 6.56
CA LYS A 115 8.65 24.19 6.31
C LYS A 115 9.98 23.46 6.33
N LEU A 116 10.67 23.42 5.21
CA LEU A 116 11.98 22.77 5.05
C LEU A 116 13.03 23.79 4.61
N SER A 117 14.14 23.84 5.35
CA SER A 117 15.35 24.55 4.94
C SER A 117 16.06 23.79 3.82
N SER A 118 16.96 24.49 3.09
CA SER A 118 17.78 23.85 2.05
C SER A 118 18.73 22.76 2.61
N VAL A 119 19.08 22.85 3.90
CA VAL A 119 19.89 21.82 4.58
C VAL A 119 19.05 20.57 4.78
N GLN A 120 17.84 20.68 5.37
CA GLN A 120 16.92 19.58 5.59
C GLN A 120 16.52 18.88 4.29
N ILE A 121 16.30 19.61 3.19
CA ILE A 121 16.03 19.01 1.89
C ILE A 121 17.22 18.15 1.43
N ARG A 122 18.46 18.61 1.61
CA ARG A 122 19.64 17.79 1.26
C ARG A 122 19.78 16.57 2.14
N GLU A 123 19.46 16.67 3.43
CA GLU A 123 19.46 15.54 4.37
C GLU A 123 18.40 14.50 3.98
N LEU A 124 17.18 14.92 3.64
CA LEU A 124 16.12 14.05 3.14
C LEU A 124 16.53 13.31 1.87
N LEU A 125 17.13 14.01 0.90
CA LEU A 125 17.65 13.40 -0.32
C LEU A 125 18.84 12.47 -0.01
N GLY A 126 19.68 12.82 0.95
CA GLY A 126 20.79 11.98 1.43
C GLY A 126 20.29 10.68 2.07
N ALA A 127 19.22 10.73 2.87
CA ALA A 127 18.62 9.56 3.53
C ALA A 127 18.09 8.50 2.55
N ILE A 128 17.86 8.89 1.29
CA ILE A 128 17.44 8.00 0.20
C ILE A 128 18.52 7.81 -0.88
N ASN A 129 19.75 8.21 -0.60
CA ASN A 129 20.91 8.14 -1.51
C ASN A 129 20.68 8.89 -2.84
N LEU A 130 20.07 10.10 -2.79
CA LEU A 130 19.82 10.96 -3.94
C LEU A 130 20.39 12.38 -3.76
N GLN A 131 21.29 12.60 -2.83
CA GLN A 131 21.88 13.94 -2.59
C GLN A 131 22.65 14.46 -3.81
N SER A 132 23.40 13.60 -4.50
CA SER A 132 24.12 13.94 -5.74
C SER A 132 23.19 14.24 -6.92
N GLU A 133 21.94 13.75 -6.85
CA GLU A 133 20.94 13.88 -7.89
C GLU A 133 20.01 15.10 -7.68
N ALA A 134 20.24 15.90 -6.63
CA ALA A 134 19.33 16.97 -6.16
C ALA A 134 18.91 17.96 -7.25
N SER A 135 19.80 18.25 -8.21
CA SER A 135 19.55 19.15 -9.36
C SER A 135 18.97 18.44 -10.58
N LYS A 136 18.88 17.10 -10.59
CA LYS A 136 18.28 16.36 -11.69
C LYS A 136 16.77 16.47 -11.66
N ARG A 137 16.16 16.26 -12.83
CA ARG A 137 14.71 16.09 -12.98
C ARG A 137 14.32 14.66 -12.71
N PHE A 138 13.11 14.40 -12.21
CA PHE A 138 12.61 13.08 -11.86
C PHE A 138 12.80 12.04 -12.98
N ARG A 139 12.49 12.40 -14.23
CA ARG A 139 12.64 11.53 -15.41
C ARG A 139 14.08 11.08 -15.72
N GLN A 140 15.08 11.73 -15.13
CA GLN A 140 16.50 11.40 -15.32
C GLN A 140 17.00 10.37 -14.31
N LEU A 141 16.15 9.98 -13.37
CA LEU A 141 16.44 8.96 -12.37
C LEU A 141 16.21 7.56 -12.93
N SER A 142 16.96 6.57 -12.42
CA SER A 142 16.65 5.15 -12.64
C SER A 142 15.33 4.77 -11.96
N GLY A 143 14.70 3.65 -12.35
CA GLY A 143 13.44 3.19 -11.75
C GLY A 143 13.50 3.07 -10.23
N GLY A 144 14.55 2.46 -9.69
CA GLY A 144 14.75 2.36 -8.24
C GLY A 144 14.99 3.71 -7.56
N GLN A 145 15.65 4.68 -8.24
CA GLN A 145 15.78 6.05 -7.75
C GLN A 145 14.43 6.77 -7.73
N GLN A 146 13.63 6.61 -8.79
CA GLN A 146 12.28 7.17 -8.87
C GLN A 146 11.39 6.64 -7.74
N GLN A 147 11.46 5.34 -7.48
CA GLN A 147 10.71 4.69 -6.42
C GLN A 147 11.06 5.26 -5.04
N ARG A 148 12.36 5.34 -4.71
CA ARG A 148 12.80 5.92 -3.43
C ARG A 148 12.39 7.38 -3.28
N PHE A 149 12.46 8.16 -4.36
CA PHE A 149 12.03 9.56 -4.35
C PHE A 149 10.52 9.70 -4.18
N SER A 150 9.72 8.87 -4.86
CA SER A 150 8.25 8.87 -4.73
C SER A 150 7.82 8.54 -3.30
N LEU A 151 8.47 7.57 -2.65
CA LEU A 151 8.25 7.25 -1.23
C LEU A 151 8.61 8.43 -0.30
N LEU A 152 9.72 9.14 -0.56
CA LEU A 152 10.07 10.32 0.20
C LEU A 152 8.95 11.37 0.11
N ILE A 153 8.45 11.64 -1.09
CA ILE A 153 7.38 12.62 -1.29
C ILE A 153 6.07 12.16 -0.62
N ALA A 154 5.72 10.89 -0.73
CA ALA A 154 4.54 10.34 -0.08
C ALA A 154 4.56 10.49 1.45
N THR A 155 5.75 10.53 2.05
CA THR A 155 5.92 10.61 3.52
C THR A 155 6.42 11.95 4.04
N ILE A 156 6.49 12.98 3.19
CA ILE A 156 7.12 14.28 3.53
C ILE A 156 6.39 15.04 4.65
N HIS A 157 5.10 14.81 4.80
CA HIS A 157 4.23 15.43 5.80
C HIS A 157 3.94 14.56 7.02
N ASP A 158 4.70 13.46 7.16
CA ASP A 158 4.59 12.49 8.27
C ASP A 158 3.19 11.90 8.45
N PRO A 159 2.63 11.25 7.39
CA PRO A 159 1.29 10.68 7.44
C PRO A 159 1.20 9.48 8.40
N ALA A 160 0.02 9.30 9.04
CA ALA A 160 -0.26 8.15 9.90
C ALA A 160 -0.46 6.86 9.09
N LEU A 161 -0.97 6.97 7.85
CA LEU A 161 -1.22 5.84 6.95
C LEU A 161 -0.56 6.07 5.59
N VAL A 162 0.22 5.10 5.13
CA VAL A 162 0.86 5.11 3.80
C VAL A 162 0.19 4.09 2.90
N LEU A 163 -0.25 4.54 1.72
CA LEU A 163 -0.86 3.72 0.67
C LEU A 163 0.16 3.49 -0.44
N LEU A 164 0.43 2.23 -0.77
CA LEU A 164 1.40 1.84 -1.78
C LEU A 164 0.73 0.95 -2.84
N ASP A 165 0.66 1.41 -4.09
CA ASP A 165 0.10 0.60 -5.18
C ASP A 165 1.21 -0.10 -5.94
N GLU A 166 1.29 -1.42 -5.79
CA GLU A 166 2.28 -2.32 -6.40
C GLU A 166 3.73 -1.78 -6.28
N PRO A 167 4.23 -1.52 -5.05
CA PRO A 167 5.43 -0.74 -4.84
C PRO A 167 6.71 -1.38 -5.38
N THR A 168 6.75 -2.70 -5.58
CA THR A 168 7.93 -3.43 -6.11
C THR A 168 7.86 -3.72 -7.60
N ALA A 169 6.79 -3.29 -8.29
CA ALA A 169 6.63 -3.54 -9.72
C ALA A 169 7.81 -2.97 -10.52
N GLY A 170 8.39 -3.80 -11.39
CA GLY A 170 9.51 -3.40 -12.26
C GLY A 170 10.86 -3.23 -11.56
N LEU A 171 10.98 -3.55 -10.27
CA LEU A 171 12.26 -3.54 -9.55
C LEU A 171 12.99 -4.87 -9.70
N ASP A 172 14.31 -4.79 -9.78
CA ASP A 172 15.19 -5.94 -9.66
C ASP A 172 15.18 -6.51 -8.22
N PRO A 173 15.70 -7.72 -7.96
CA PRO A 173 15.68 -8.32 -6.63
C PRO A 173 16.37 -7.48 -5.56
N GLN A 174 17.41 -6.73 -5.90
CA GLN A 174 18.09 -5.85 -4.95
C GLN A 174 17.23 -4.62 -4.60
N GLY A 175 16.59 -4.03 -5.61
CA GLY A 175 15.66 -2.92 -5.45
C GLY A 175 14.47 -3.29 -4.59
N ARG A 176 13.89 -4.50 -4.78
CA ARG A 176 12.79 -5.00 -3.93
C ARG A 176 13.20 -5.08 -2.46
N ARG A 177 14.35 -5.69 -2.14
CA ARG A 177 14.84 -5.79 -0.76
C ARG A 177 15.05 -4.43 -0.11
N GLN A 178 15.67 -3.47 -0.82
CA GLN A 178 15.85 -2.11 -0.33
C GLN A 178 14.51 -1.42 -0.04
N LEU A 179 13.50 -1.68 -0.87
CA LEU A 179 12.16 -1.13 -0.66
C LEU A 179 11.48 -1.78 0.55
N TRP A 180 11.56 -3.10 0.72
CA TRP A 180 11.03 -3.80 1.89
C TRP A 180 11.66 -3.32 3.19
N ASP A 181 12.98 -3.12 3.23
CA ASP A 181 13.68 -2.51 4.37
C ASP A 181 13.15 -1.10 4.68
N ARG A 182 12.75 -0.35 3.65
CA ARG A 182 12.18 0.98 3.83
C ARG A 182 10.75 0.93 4.38
N ILE A 183 9.93 0.03 3.88
CA ILE A 183 8.56 -0.22 4.36
C ILE A 183 8.61 -0.64 5.84
N GLU A 184 9.48 -1.58 6.20
CA GLU A 184 9.72 -2.00 7.58
C GLU A 184 10.16 -0.84 8.48
N ARG A 185 10.98 0.07 7.95
CA ARG A 185 11.41 1.26 8.69
C ARG A 185 10.23 2.19 8.97
N PHE A 186 9.35 2.42 8.01
CA PHE A 186 8.13 3.21 8.21
C PHE A 186 7.26 2.62 9.32
N ARG A 187 7.08 1.30 9.35
CA ARG A 187 6.37 0.62 10.43
C ARG A 187 7.04 0.87 11.80
N LYS A 188 8.36 0.72 11.88
CA LYS A 188 9.12 0.97 13.12
C LYS A 188 9.06 2.43 13.58
N GLU A 189 8.85 3.37 12.66
CA GLU A 189 8.59 4.78 12.93
C GLU A 189 7.13 5.06 13.35
N GLY A 190 6.30 4.02 13.50
CA GLY A 190 4.90 4.10 13.96
C GLY A 190 3.86 4.31 12.87
N ARG A 191 4.24 4.29 11.58
CA ARG A 191 3.29 4.43 10.47
C ARG A 191 2.62 3.11 10.15
N SER A 192 1.35 3.19 9.79
CA SER A 192 0.58 2.08 9.24
C SER A 192 0.70 2.06 7.73
N ILE A 193 0.65 0.87 7.10
CA ILE A 193 0.83 0.75 5.66
C ILE A 193 -0.24 -0.17 5.10
N LEU A 194 -0.90 0.30 4.02
CA LEU A 194 -1.72 -0.54 3.15
C LEU A 194 -1.02 -0.62 1.80
N LEU A 195 -0.60 -1.82 1.40
CA LEU A 195 -0.02 -2.03 0.09
C LEU A 195 -0.88 -2.97 -0.76
N THR A 196 -0.92 -2.72 -2.06
CA THR A 196 -1.44 -3.68 -3.03
C THR A 196 -0.30 -4.45 -3.64
N THR A 197 -0.50 -5.72 -3.90
CA THR A 197 0.50 -6.54 -4.59
C THR A 197 -0.15 -7.73 -5.29
N HIS A 198 0.51 -8.24 -6.29
CA HIS A 198 0.26 -9.56 -6.85
C HIS A 198 1.40 -10.55 -6.52
N SER A 199 2.46 -10.08 -5.83
CA SER A 199 3.62 -10.90 -5.45
C SER A 199 3.39 -11.57 -4.10
N MET A 200 3.37 -12.90 -4.09
CA MET A 200 3.30 -13.69 -2.85
C MET A 200 4.57 -13.53 -2.02
N GLU A 201 5.73 -13.41 -2.69
CA GLU A 201 7.02 -13.17 -2.03
C GLU A 201 6.97 -11.86 -1.21
N GLU A 202 6.45 -10.77 -1.81
CA GLU A 202 6.29 -9.49 -1.12
C GLU A 202 5.32 -9.63 0.06
N ALA A 203 4.16 -10.24 -0.16
CA ALA A 203 3.16 -10.43 0.88
C ALA A 203 3.71 -11.21 2.09
N GLN A 204 4.51 -12.27 1.84
CA GLN A 204 5.15 -13.06 2.90
C GLN A 204 6.32 -12.34 3.57
N ALA A 205 7.07 -11.50 2.82
CA ALA A 205 8.27 -10.85 3.33
C ALA A 205 7.96 -9.66 4.25
N VAL A 206 6.90 -8.89 3.97
CA VAL A 206 6.68 -7.61 4.66
C VAL A 206 5.33 -7.44 5.31
N CYS A 207 4.28 -8.20 4.90
CA CYS A 207 2.94 -7.98 5.45
C CYS A 207 2.72 -8.72 6.77
N ASP A 208 2.20 -8.03 7.77
CA ASP A 208 1.73 -8.65 9.02
C ASP A 208 0.44 -9.44 8.77
N ARG A 209 -0.48 -8.87 7.98
CA ARG A 209 -1.71 -9.52 7.51
C ARG A 209 -1.92 -9.25 6.03
N VAL A 210 -2.59 -10.19 5.37
CA VAL A 210 -2.98 -10.06 3.98
C VAL A 210 -4.46 -10.38 3.80
N ALA A 211 -5.13 -9.64 2.92
CA ALA A 211 -6.42 -9.99 2.36
C ALA A 211 -6.21 -10.51 0.94
N ILE A 212 -6.69 -11.70 0.64
CA ILE A 212 -6.72 -12.21 -0.72
C ILE A 212 -8.00 -11.70 -1.38
N MET A 213 -7.84 -10.94 -2.47
CA MET A 213 -8.92 -10.31 -3.21
C MET A 213 -9.01 -10.88 -4.64
N ASP A 214 -10.21 -11.26 -5.06
CA ASP A 214 -10.51 -11.63 -6.44
C ASP A 214 -11.93 -11.19 -6.81
N HIS A 215 -12.13 -10.82 -8.09
CA HIS A 215 -13.44 -10.38 -8.62
C HIS A 215 -14.17 -9.34 -7.75
N GLY A 216 -13.42 -8.37 -7.21
CA GLY A 216 -13.98 -7.29 -6.38
C GLY A 216 -14.33 -7.71 -4.95
N LYS A 217 -14.01 -8.92 -4.50
CA LYS A 217 -14.35 -9.45 -3.16
C LYS A 217 -13.10 -9.88 -2.41
N ILE A 218 -13.13 -9.74 -1.09
CA ILE A 218 -12.13 -10.35 -0.20
C ILE A 218 -12.56 -11.79 0.07
N LEU A 219 -11.70 -12.74 -0.29
CA LEU A 219 -11.93 -14.18 -0.12
C LEU A 219 -11.54 -14.64 1.28
N THR A 220 -10.43 -14.17 1.80
CA THR A 220 -9.89 -14.51 3.12
C THR A 220 -8.95 -13.43 3.62
N VAL A 221 -8.76 -13.36 4.95
CA VAL A 221 -7.85 -12.44 5.63
C VAL A 221 -7.09 -13.18 6.73
N GLY A 222 -5.79 -12.99 6.82
CA GLY A 222 -4.98 -13.58 7.90
C GLY A 222 -3.52 -13.17 7.80
N THR A 223 -2.70 -13.62 8.76
CA THR A 223 -1.26 -13.58 8.57
C THR A 223 -0.85 -14.56 7.47
N PRO A 224 0.19 -14.32 6.68
CA PRO A 224 0.64 -15.28 5.67
C PRO A 224 0.79 -16.71 6.23
N ALA A 225 1.42 -16.85 7.40
CA ALA A 225 1.60 -18.12 8.07
C ALA A 225 0.27 -18.79 8.49
N ALA A 226 -0.69 -18.01 9.00
CA ALA A 226 -2.01 -18.54 9.39
C ALA A 226 -2.82 -19.01 8.17
N LEU A 227 -2.76 -18.28 7.05
CA LEU A 227 -3.42 -18.68 5.81
C LEU A 227 -2.85 -19.99 5.26
N ILE A 228 -1.52 -20.13 5.23
CA ILE A 228 -0.86 -21.38 4.83
C ILE A 228 -1.28 -22.53 5.76
N ALA A 229 -1.25 -22.32 7.08
CA ALA A 229 -1.62 -23.36 8.05
C ALA A 229 -3.08 -23.79 7.93
N ALA A 230 -4.00 -22.84 7.74
CA ALA A 230 -5.44 -23.12 7.62
C ALA A 230 -5.80 -23.91 6.35
N HIS A 231 -5.02 -23.79 5.28
CA HIS A 231 -5.30 -24.43 4.00
C HIS A 231 -4.36 -25.60 3.67
N ARG A 232 -3.40 -25.91 4.56
CA ARG A 232 -2.39 -26.98 4.35
C ARG A 232 -3.00 -28.33 4.00
N ASP A 233 -4.17 -28.66 4.57
CA ASP A 233 -4.84 -29.95 4.40
C ASP A 233 -5.94 -29.94 3.33
N ASP A 234 -6.18 -28.79 2.69
CA ASP A 234 -7.13 -28.69 1.57
C ASP A 234 -6.61 -29.51 0.37
N PRO A 235 -7.41 -30.44 -0.17
CA PRO A 235 -7.01 -31.26 -1.33
C PRO A 235 -6.60 -30.43 -2.55
N LYS A 236 -7.24 -29.27 -2.79
CA LYS A 236 -6.91 -28.39 -3.92
C LYS A 236 -5.56 -27.73 -3.73
N VAL A 237 -5.25 -27.28 -2.51
CA VAL A 237 -3.95 -26.68 -2.17
C VAL A 237 -2.85 -27.73 -2.29
N ARG A 238 -3.07 -28.95 -1.78
CA ARG A 238 -2.11 -30.07 -1.91
C ARG A 238 -1.86 -30.47 -3.36
N GLN A 239 -2.87 -30.38 -4.21
CA GLN A 239 -2.73 -30.68 -5.64
C GLN A 239 -1.93 -29.60 -6.37
N ALA A 240 -2.02 -28.33 -5.96
CA ALA A 240 -1.25 -27.22 -6.51
C ALA A 240 0.20 -27.21 -6.01
N ALA A 241 0.45 -27.68 -4.79
CA ALA A 241 1.75 -27.62 -4.14
C ALA A 241 2.77 -28.60 -4.78
N HIS A 242 3.94 -28.07 -5.09
CA HIS A 242 5.11 -28.84 -5.57
C HIS A 242 6.12 -29.15 -4.46
N GLY A 243 5.68 -29.23 -3.20
CA GLY A 243 6.51 -29.46 -2.01
C GLY A 243 5.80 -29.00 -0.74
N GLU A 244 6.45 -28.15 0.04
CA GLU A 244 5.78 -27.47 1.17
C GLU A 244 4.74 -26.49 0.65
N VAL A 245 3.57 -26.46 1.29
CA VAL A 245 2.48 -25.55 0.94
C VAL A 245 2.93 -24.10 1.15
N THR A 246 2.76 -23.28 0.13
CA THR A 246 3.09 -21.85 0.12
C THR A 246 1.83 -20.98 0.08
N LEU A 247 1.98 -19.68 0.26
CA LEU A 247 0.87 -18.73 0.09
C LEU A 247 0.37 -18.69 -1.37
N GLU A 248 1.24 -18.98 -2.33
CA GLU A 248 0.89 -19.08 -3.75
C GLU A 248 -0.06 -20.25 -4.01
N ASP A 249 0.22 -21.42 -3.42
CA ASP A 249 -0.68 -22.59 -3.54
C ASP A 249 -2.06 -22.31 -2.95
N VAL A 250 -2.11 -21.62 -1.81
CA VAL A 250 -3.37 -21.17 -1.20
C VAL A 250 -4.11 -20.23 -2.13
N PHE A 251 -3.40 -19.27 -2.72
CA PHE A 251 -3.97 -18.30 -3.65
C PHE A 251 -4.55 -19.00 -4.90
N ILE A 252 -3.79 -19.90 -5.54
CA ILE A 252 -4.22 -20.66 -6.71
C ILE A 252 -5.47 -21.48 -6.38
N ALA A 253 -5.49 -22.14 -5.23
CA ALA A 253 -6.63 -22.96 -4.82
C ALA A 253 -7.90 -22.12 -4.57
N LEU A 254 -7.77 -20.93 -4.01
CA LEU A 254 -8.90 -20.03 -3.72
C LEU A 254 -9.43 -19.31 -4.96
N THR A 255 -8.55 -18.92 -5.89
CA THR A 255 -8.93 -18.14 -7.08
C THR A 255 -9.14 -19.01 -8.32
N GLY A 256 -8.61 -20.24 -8.32
CA GLY A 256 -8.62 -21.12 -9.50
C GLY A 256 -7.72 -20.64 -10.64
N ARG A 257 -6.80 -19.70 -10.36
CA ARG A 257 -5.93 -19.05 -11.36
C ARG A 257 -4.48 -19.11 -10.93
N GLU A 258 -3.61 -19.51 -11.85
CA GLU A 258 -2.19 -19.21 -11.73
C GLU A 258 -1.99 -17.69 -11.88
N LEU A 259 -1.06 -17.13 -11.11
CA LEU A 259 -0.59 -15.79 -11.35
C LEU A 259 0.06 -15.75 -12.74
N ARG A 260 -0.60 -15.11 -13.68
CA ARG A 260 0.01 -14.81 -14.97
C ARG A 260 0.67 -13.45 -14.84
N ASP A 261 1.97 -13.43 -15.15
CA ASP A 261 2.80 -12.22 -15.28
C ASP A 261 2.16 -11.15 -16.17
#